data_a399f8bfd7df46cdc73f97c039e419c2
#
_entry.id   a399f8bfd7df46cdc73f97c039e419c2
#
_cell.length_a   1.000
_cell.length_b   1.000
_cell.length_c   1.000
_cell.angle_alpha   90.00
_cell.angle_beta   90.00
_cell.angle_gamma   90.00
#
_symmetry.space_group_name_H-M   'P 1'
#
loop_
_entity.id
_entity.type
_entity.pdbx_description
1 polymer ?
#
loop_
_entity_poly.entity_id
_entity_poly.type
_entity_poly.pdbx_seq_one_letter_code
_entity_poly.pdbx_strand_id
1 'polypeptide(L)' 'MRFYFTDYYELDEETINKIVNGLKDGCDFEALFEDYVGCDPQAYLIYDQVKAYIEKILKS' A
#
# COMPACT_ATOMS: atom_id res chain seq x y z
N MET A 1 6.45 8.28 10.54
CA MET A 1 5.92 7.01 11.05
C MET A 1 6.01 5.96 9.96
N ARG A 2 6.44 4.76 10.32
CA ARG A 2 6.63 3.68 9.36
C ARG A 2 5.76 2.48 9.73
N PHE A 3 5.29 1.78 8.71
CA PHE A 3 4.44 0.61 8.87
C PHE A 3 5.20 -0.62 8.43
N TYR A 4 5.34 -1.59 9.31
CA TYR A 4 6.06 -2.82 9.05
C TYR A 4 5.07 -3.92 8.70
N PHE A 5 5.19 -4.46 7.49
CA PHE A 5 4.31 -5.54 7.03
C PHE A 5 5.01 -6.90 7.06
N THR A 6 6.33 -6.90 6.85
CA THR A 6 7.18 -8.07 7.03
C THR A 6 8.53 -7.61 7.56
N ASP A 7 9.43 -8.55 7.85
CA ASP A 7 10.81 -8.22 8.25
C ASP A 7 11.59 -7.53 7.15
N TYR A 8 11.11 -7.63 5.92
CA TYR A 8 11.82 -7.10 4.74
C TYR A 8 11.18 -5.85 4.16
N TYR A 9 9.91 -5.59 4.49
CA TYR A 9 9.20 -4.45 3.89
C TYR A 9 8.58 -3.58 4.95
N GLU A 10 8.91 -2.31 4.85
CA GLU A 10 8.26 -1.28 5.64
C GLU A 10 7.81 -0.18 4.68
N LEU A 11 6.71 0.47 4.97
CA LEU A 11 6.22 1.60 4.19
C LEU A 11 6.12 2.79 5.11
N ASP A 12 6.50 3.96 4.61
CA ASP A 12 6.34 5.19 5.38
C ASP A 12 4.92 5.74 5.21
N GLU A 13 4.58 6.68 6.06
CA GLU A 13 3.26 7.29 6.05
C GLU A 13 2.99 7.99 4.72
N GLU A 14 4.02 8.61 4.13
CA GLU A 14 3.88 9.29 2.85
C GLU A 14 3.44 8.34 1.75
N THR A 15 4.04 7.14 1.69
CA THR A 15 3.68 6.14 0.68
C THR A 15 2.24 5.69 0.88
N ILE A 16 1.84 5.41 2.11
CA ILE A 16 0.47 5.03 2.42
C ILE A 16 -0.52 6.12 1.98
N ASN A 17 -0.19 7.37 2.28
CA ASN A 17 -1.06 8.49 1.91
C ASN A 17 -1.17 8.65 0.39
N LYS A 18 -0.10 8.42 -0.35
CA LYS A 18 -0.13 8.50 -1.81
C LYS A 18 -1.07 7.45 -2.39
N ILE A 19 -1.02 6.23 -1.85
CA ILE A 19 -1.91 5.17 -2.30
C ILE A 19 -3.36 5.51 -1.97
N VAL A 20 -3.63 5.98 -0.76
CA VAL A 20 -4.98 6.36 -0.34
C VAL A 20 -5.53 7.46 -1.24
N ASN A 21 -4.73 8.49 -1.49
CA ASN A 21 -5.17 9.61 -2.34
C ASN A 21 -5.43 9.16 -3.78
N GLY A 22 -4.60 8.26 -4.30
CA GLY A 22 -4.82 7.72 -5.65
C GLY A 22 -6.11 6.94 -5.74
N LEU A 23 -6.45 6.16 -4.70
CA LEU A 23 -7.72 5.43 -4.67
C LEU A 23 -8.91 6.38 -4.63
N LYS A 24 -8.80 7.47 -3.89
CA LYS A 24 -9.86 8.48 -3.86
C LYS A 24 -10.05 9.16 -5.21
N ASP A 25 -8.99 9.23 -6.00
CA ASP A 25 -9.04 9.80 -7.35
C ASP A 25 -9.57 8.80 -8.39
N GLY A 26 -9.81 7.55 -8.00
CA GLY A 26 -10.36 6.55 -8.89
C GLY A 26 -9.35 5.60 -9.51
N CYS A 27 -8.10 5.64 -9.07
CA CYS A 27 -7.07 4.73 -9.56
C CYS A 27 -7.24 3.33 -8.93
N ASP A 28 -6.79 2.31 -9.65
CA ASP A 28 -6.82 0.95 -9.13
C ASP A 28 -5.72 0.73 -8.11
N PHE A 29 -6.04 -0.03 -7.05
CA PHE A 29 -5.06 -0.32 -6.02
C PHE A 29 -3.83 -1.04 -6.59
N GLU A 30 -4.03 -2.01 -7.49
CA GLU A 30 -2.93 -2.76 -8.06
C GLU A 30 -1.93 -1.84 -8.76
N ALA A 31 -2.42 -0.88 -9.55
CA ALA A 31 -1.56 0.07 -10.23
C ALA A 31 -0.78 0.92 -9.23
N LEU A 32 -1.46 1.41 -8.20
CA LEU A 32 -0.81 2.22 -7.17
C LEU A 32 0.23 1.42 -6.40
N PHE A 33 -0.09 0.18 -6.09
CA PHE A 33 0.85 -0.69 -5.37
C PHE A 33 2.12 -0.91 -6.20
N GLU A 34 1.99 -1.19 -7.48
CA GLU A 34 3.14 -1.38 -8.35
C GLU A 34 3.97 -0.11 -8.47
N ASP A 35 3.31 1.05 -8.52
CA ASP A 35 4.02 2.33 -8.66
C ASP A 35 4.77 2.73 -7.40
N TYR A 36 4.18 2.50 -6.24
CA TYR A 36 4.73 3.03 -5.00
C TYR A 36 5.43 2.00 -4.13
N VAL A 37 5.07 0.74 -4.24
CA VAL A 37 5.69 -0.32 -3.44
C VAL A 37 6.64 -1.16 -4.30
N GLY A 38 6.15 -1.70 -5.40
CA GLY A 38 6.97 -2.48 -6.30
C GLY A 38 6.19 -3.59 -6.95
N CYS A 39 6.79 -4.19 -7.98
CA CYS A 39 6.19 -5.28 -8.72
C CYS A 39 6.97 -6.59 -8.60
N ASP A 40 7.95 -6.66 -7.70
CA ASP A 40 8.72 -7.87 -7.50
C ASP A 40 7.93 -8.88 -6.65
N PRO A 41 8.35 -10.17 -6.65
CA PRO A 41 7.62 -11.18 -5.87
C PRO A 41 7.59 -10.89 -4.38
N GLN A 42 8.62 -10.24 -3.84
CA GLN A 42 8.66 -9.93 -2.41
C GLN A 42 7.63 -8.86 -2.05
N ALA A 43 7.43 -7.88 -2.93
CA ALA A 43 6.40 -6.87 -2.72
C ALA A 43 5.02 -7.51 -2.66
N TYR A 44 4.75 -8.48 -3.53
CA TYR A 44 3.45 -9.13 -3.55
C TYR A 44 3.18 -10.00 -2.33
N LEU A 45 4.20 -10.37 -1.55
CA LEU A 45 3.97 -11.07 -0.29
C LEU A 45 3.19 -10.23 0.71
N ILE A 46 3.32 -8.91 0.63
CA ILE A 46 2.60 -8.01 1.54
C ILE A 46 1.40 -7.34 0.87
N TYR A 47 1.08 -7.72 -0.37
CA TYR A 47 0.00 -7.10 -1.13
C TYR A 47 -1.32 -7.13 -0.38
N ASP A 48 -1.73 -8.31 0.09
CA ASP A 48 -2.99 -8.45 0.80
C ASP A 48 -3.02 -7.69 2.11
N GLN A 49 -1.89 -7.65 2.81
CA GLN A 49 -1.79 -6.92 4.08
C GLN A 49 -1.93 -5.43 3.86
N VAL A 50 -1.24 -4.90 2.86
CA VAL A 50 -1.30 -3.47 2.53
C VAL A 50 -2.72 -3.11 2.08
N LYS A 51 -3.31 -3.93 1.25
CA LYS A 51 -4.67 -3.70 0.76
C LYS A 51 -5.67 -3.66 1.91
N ALA A 52 -5.58 -4.62 2.83
CA ALA A 52 -6.47 -4.67 3.99
C ALA A 52 -6.30 -3.44 4.88
N TYR A 53 -5.06 -3.03 5.09
CA TYR A 53 -4.78 -1.87 5.92
C TYR A 53 -5.37 -0.59 5.30
N ILE A 54 -5.18 -0.42 4.00
CA ILE A 54 -5.68 0.77 3.31
C ILE A 54 -7.21 0.78 3.26
N GLU A 55 -7.84 -0.38 3.04
CA GLU A 55 -9.30 -0.46 3.10
C GLU A 55 -9.83 -0.07 4.47
N LYS A 56 -9.13 -0.44 5.52
CA LYS A 56 -9.50 -0.06 6.88
C LYS A 56 -9.45 1.45 7.07
N ILE A 57 -8.40 2.10 6.54
CA ILE A 57 -8.28 3.55 6.58
C ILE A 57 -9.45 4.21 5.84
N LEU A 58 -9.78 3.70 4.66
CA LEU A 58 -10.83 4.29 3.84
C LEU A 58 -12.23 4.14 4.45
N LYS A 59 -12.42 3.11 5.27
CA LYS A 59 -13.72 2.85 5.91
C LYS A 59 -13.89 3.60 7.23
N SER A 60 -12.81 4.11 7.77
CA SER A 60 -12.87 4.78 9.09
C SER A 60 -13.24 6.26 9.01
#